data_5e945940974a77bcd3db6aed629a93e3
#
_entry.id   5e945940974a77bcd3db6aed629a93e3
#
_cell.length_a   1.000
_cell.length_b   1.000
_cell.length_c   1.000
_cell.angle_alpha   90.00
_cell.angle_beta   90.00
_cell.angle_gamma   90.00
#
_symmetry.space_group_name_H-M   'P 1'
#
loop_
_entity.id
_entity.type
_entity.pdbx_description
1 polymer ?
#
loop_
_entity_poly.entity_id
_entity_poly.type
_entity_poly.pdbx_seq_one_letter_code
_entity_poly.pdbx_strand_id
1 'polypeptide(L)'
;MITGIGCDVVELERIEKVLQRHEKAFLEKVLSSSELETYHKRKAGNSKRGLAFAASRWAAKEAFSKALGTGIRDQVRLTDISVKNNELGAPYLVFSGELKELVQEMGLDCFISLSDTDKVCMAVAVCERKNNG
;
A
#
# COMPACT_ATOMS: atom_id res chain seq x y z
N MET A 1 4.17 21.86 -3.99
CA MET A 1 2.88 21.81 -4.73
C MET A 1 2.38 20.37 -4.81
N ILE A 2 1.16 20.15 -4.41
CA ILE A 2 0.53 18.84 -4.53
C ILE A 2 0.32 18.51 -6.00
N THR A 3 0.78 17.34 -6.43
CA THR A 3 0.65 16.89 -7.82
C THR A 3 -0.44 15.84 -7.99
N GLY A 4 -0.84 15.18 -6.91
CA GLY A 4 -1.88 14.18 -6.98
C GLY A 4 -2.39 13.74 -5.62
N ILE A 5 -3.65 13.34 -5.61
CA ILE A 5 -4.31 12.79 -4.42
C ILE A 5 -5.04 11.54 -4.88
N GLY A 6 -4.95 10.48 -4.08
CA GLY A 6 -5.65 9.25 -4.35
C GLY A 6 -6.30 8.71 -3.08
N CYS A 7 -7.41 8.03 -3.23
CA CYS A 7 -8.02 7.33 -2.12
C CYS A 7 -8.58 6.00 -2.60
N ASP A 8 -8.68 5.07 -1.67
CA ASP A 8 -9.23 3.75 -1.96
C ASP A 8 -9.97 3.24 -0.73
N VAL A 9 -11.08 2.57 -0.96
CA VAL A 9 -11.88 1.93 0.09
C VAL A 9 -12.06 0.48 -0.29
N VAL A 10 -11.74 -0.40 0.64
CA VAL A 10 -11.77 -1.85 0.41
C VAL A 10 -12.64 -2.51 1.48
N GLU A 11 -13.58 -3.33 1.06
CA GLU A 11 -14.35 -4.16 1.97
C GLU A 11 -13.51 -5.37 2.37
N LEU A 12 -13.36 -5.60 3.67
CA LEU A 12 -12.58 -6.71 4.18
C LEU A 12 -13.12 -8.06 3.69
N GLU A 13 -14.43 -8.18 3.54
CA GLU A 13 -15.05 -9.41 3.04
C GLU A 13 -14.57 -9.77 1.64
N ARG A 14 -14.35 -8.77 0.77
CA ARG A 14 -13.84 -9.01 -0.58
C ARG A 14 -12.42 -9.56 -0.56
N ILE A 15 -11.57 -8.99 0.28
CA ILE A 15 -10.19 -9.44 0.42
C ILE A 15 -10.15 -10.84 1.05
N GLU A 16 -11.02 -11.09 2.02
CA GLU A 16 -11.13 -12.41 2.64
C GLU A 16 -11.44 -13.48 1.60
N LYS A 17 -12.38 -13.21 0.70
CA LYS A 17 -12.74 -14.16 -0.37
C LYS A 17 -11.58 -14.40 -1.33
N VAL A 18 -10.83 -13.35 -1.68
CA VAL A 18 -9.66 -13.49 -2.55
C VAL A 18 -8.59 -14.33 -1.87
N LEU A 19 -8.33 -14.07 -0.58
CA LEU A 19 -7.34 -14.84 0.17
C LEU A 19 -7.75 -16.30 0.33
N GLN A 20 -9.04 -16.59 0.48
CA GLN A 20 -9.51 -17.96 0.58
C GLN A 20 -9.32 -18.74 -0.73
N ARG A 21 -9.45 -18.07 -1.87
CA ARG A 21 -9.38 -18.70 -3.18
C ARG A 21 -7.99 -18.64 -3.82
N HIS A 22 -7.29 -17.54 -3.64
CA HIS A 22 -6.04 -17.24 -4.36
C HIS A 22 -5.01 -16.56 -3.45
N GLU A 23 -4.80 -17.11 -2.24
CA GLU A 23 -3.89 -16.48 -1.27
C GLU A 23 -2.51 -16.22 -1.85
N LYS A 24 -1.87 -17.27 -2.36
CA LYS A 24 -0.50 -17.15 -2.86
C LYS A 24 -0.38 -16.11 -3.97
N ALA A 25 -1.27 -16.16 -4.95
CA ALA A 25 -1.24 -15.24 -6.08
C ALA A 25 -1.45 -13.79 -5.63
N PHE A 26 -2.39 -13.56 -4.71
CA PHE A 26 -2.65 -12.23 -4.18
C PHE A 26 -1.44 -11.68 -3.42
N LEU A 27 -0.89 -12.49 -2.51
CA LEU A 27 0.23 -12.05 -1.68
C LEU A 27 1.47 -11.73 -2.53
N GLU A 28 1.78 -12.57 -3.51
CA GLU A 28 2.94 -12.36 -4.38
C GLU A 28 2.79 -11.11 -5.25
N LYS A 29 1.57 -10.76 -5.62
CA LYS A 29 1.30 -9.59 -6.46
C LYS A 29 1.27 -8.29 -5.65
N VAL A 30 0.82 -8.34 -4.41
CA VAL A 30 0.50 -7.16 -3.62
C VAL A 30 1.56 -6.80 -2.59
N LEU A 31 2.11 -7.79 -1.90
CA LEU A 31 2.99 -7.54 -0.75
C LEU A 31 4.46 -7.64 -1.11
N SER A 32 5.25 -6.69 -0.60
CA SER A 32 6.71 -6.78 -0.67
C SER A 32 7.19 -7.89 0.26
N SER A 33 8.47 -8.28 0.14
CA SER A 33 9.02 -9.37 0.93
C SER A 33 8.91 -9.13 2.44
N SER A 34 9.18 -7.90 2.89
CA SER A 34 9.05 -7.55 4.32
C SER A 34 7.60 -7.59 4.80
N GLU A 35 6.68 -7.18 3.93
CA GLU A 35 5.25 -7.23 4.24
C GLU A 35 4.73 -8.66 4.31
N LEU A 36 5.25 -9.56 3.47
CA LEU A 36 4.91 -10.97 3.51
C LEU A 36 5.25 -11.59 4.88
N GLU A 37 6.42 -11.29 5.41
CA GLU A 37 6.81 -11.75 6.74
C GLU A 37 5.82 -11.27 7.81
N THR A 38 5.47 -10.00 7.78
CA THR A 38 4.53 -9.41 8.73
C THR A 38 3.16 -10.04 8.61
N TYR A 39 2.70 -10.25 7.37
CA TYR A 39 1.40 -10.89 7.11
C TYR A 39 1.34 -12.27 7.77
N HIS A 40 2.33 -13.09 7.52
CA HIS A 40 2.36 -14.45 8.06
C HIS A 40 2.42 -14.48 9.59
N LYS A 41 3.18 -13.58 10.20
CA LYS A 41 3.23 -13.46 11.65
C LYS A 41 1.86 -13.08 12.24
N ARG A 42 1.21 -12.10 11.64
CA ARG A 42 -0.10 -11.65 12.12
C ARG A 42 -1.17 -12.69 11.92
N LYS A 43 -1.17 -13.36 10.77
CA LYS A 43 -2.11 -14.44 10.47
C LYS A 43 -1.94 -15.61 11.44
N ALA A 44 -0.71 -15.97 11.78
CA ALA A 44 -0.42 -17.05 12.71
C ALA A 44 -0.99 -16.77 14.11
N GLY A 45 -0.97 -15.50 14.54
CA GLY A 45 -1.56 -15.10 15.81
C GLY A 45 -3.06 -14.97 15.77
N ASN A 46 -3.60 -14.45 14.65
CA ASN A 46 -5.04 -14.23 14.49
C ASN A 46 -5.32 -13.98 13.00
N SER A 47 -6.20 -14.79 12.41
CA SER A 47 -6.53 -14.69 10.98
C SER A 47 -7.12 -13.32 10.60
N LYS A 48 -7.89 -12.70 11.49
CA LYS A 48 -8.45 -11.37 11.24
C LYS A 48 -7.37 -10.30 11.15
N ARG A 49 -6.30 -10.44 11.93
CA ARG A 49 -5.17 -9.49 11.88
C ARG A 49 -4.41 -9.62 10.56
N GLY A 50 -4.25 -10.83 10.07
CA GLY A 50 -3.65 -11.06 8.75
C GLY A 50 -4.50 -10.45 7.64
N LEU A 51 -5.82 -10.67 7.70
CA LEU A 51 -6.75 -10.08 6.73
C LEU A 51 -6.70 -8.56 6.75
N ALA A 52 -6.78 -7.96 7.93
CA ALA A 52 -6.72 -6.50 8.06
C ALA A 52 -5.42 -5.93 7.51
N PHE A 53 -4.31 -6.60 7.77
CA PHE A 53 -3.00 -6.19 7.26
C PHE A 53 -2.98 -6.21 5.73
N ALA A 54 -3.41 -7.32 5.12
CA ALA A 54 -3.43 -7.47 3.66
C ALA A 54 -4.33 -6.42 3.01
N ALA A 55 -5.51 -6.20 3.57
CA ALA A 55 -6.45 -5.21 3.06
C ALA A 55 -5.89 -3.79 3.14
N SER A 56 -5.24 -3.43 4.26
CA SER A 56 -4.66 -2.10 4.44
C SER A 56 -3.54 -1.83 3.43
N ARG A 57 -2.72 -2.82 3.17
CA ARG A 57 -1.61 -2.67 2.21
C ARG A 57 -2.13 -2.59 0.79
N TRP A 58 -3.13 -3.37 0.44
CA TRP A 58 -3.79 -3.24 -0.85
C TRP A 58 -4.37 -1.84 -1.05
N ALA A 59 -5.15 -1.35 -0.07
CA ALA A 59 -5.77 -0.04 -0.15
C ALA A 59 -4.73 1.08 -0.27
N ALA A 60 -3.66 1.00 0.52
CA ALA A 60 -2.58 2.00 0.49
C ALA A 60 -1.92 2.08 -0.89
N LYS A 61 -1.64 0.92 -1.48
CA LYS A 61 -0.95 0.87 -2.77
C LYS A 61 -1.85 1.32 -3.91
N GLU A 62 -3.13 1.01 -3.85
CA GLU A 62 -4.11 1.50 -4.82
C GLU A 62 -4.27 3.02 -4.72
N ALA A 63 -4.36 3.55 -3.51
CA ALA A 63 -4.45 4.99 -3.28
C ALA A 63 -3.21 5.72 -3.82
N PHE A 64 -2.03 5.17 -3.53
CA PHE A 64 -0.78 5.73 -4.03
C PHE A 64 -0.75 5.73 -5.56
N SER A 65 -1.15 4.63 -6.19
CA SER A 65 -1.16 4.53 -7.66
C SER A 65 -2.06 5.58 -8.28
N LYS A 66 -3.20 5.87 -7.67
CA LYS A 66 -4.09 6.94 -8.12
C LYS A 66 -3.45 8.32 -7.94
N ALA A 67 -2.79 8.54 -6.81
CA ALA A 67 -2.12 9.82 -6.53
C ALA A 67 -0.97 10.07 -7.50
N LEU A 68 -0.26 9.02 -7.90
CA LEU A 68 0.84 9.11 -8.85
C LEU A 68 0.34 9.53 -10.24
N GLY A 69 -0.93 9.24 -10.55
CA GLY A 69 -1.55 9.64 -11.81
C GLY A 69 -1.32 8.71 -12.99
N THR A 70 -0.47 7.72 -12.83
CA THR A 70 -0.16 6.75 -13.89
C THR A 70 -1.03 5.49 -13.80
N GLY A 71 -1.66 5.27 -12.65
CA GLY A 71 -2.33 4.01 -12.34
C GLY A 71 -1.32 2.87 -12.20
N ILE A 72 -1.81 1.65 -12.12
CA ILE A 72 -0.95 0.47 -12.08
C ILE A 72 -0.57 0.14 -13.52
N ARG A 73 0.63 0.52 -13.92
CA ARG A 73 1.17 0.30 -15.25
C ARG A 73 2.51 -0.41 -15.16
N ASP A 74 3.15 -0.61 -16.30
CA ASP A 74 4.40 -1.37 -16.41
C ASP A 74 5.50 -0.95 -15.43
N GLN A 75 5.55 0.33 -15.08
CA GLN A 75 6.57 0.88 -14.17
C GLN A 75 6.15 0.83 -12.70
N VAL A 76 4.90 0.51 -12.41
CA VAL A 76 4.40 0.46 -11.03
C VAL A 76 4.07 -0.98 -10.67
N ARG A 77 4.94 -1.57 -9.87
CA ARG A 77 4.68 -2.88 -9.27
C ARG A 77 4.32 -2.67 -7.81
N LEU A 78 3.25 -3.26 -7.37
CA LEU A 78 2.81 -3.14 -5.97
C LEU A 78 3.86 -3.69 -5.01
N THR A 79 4.63 -4.69 -5.43
CA THR A 79 5.70 -5.28 -4.63
C THR A 79 6.91 -4.34 -4.46
N ASP A 80 7.01 -3.29 -5.26
CA ASP A 80 8.04 -2.27 -5.12
C ASP A 80 7.65 -1.19 -4.12
N ILE A 81 6.47 -1.30 -3.51
CA ILE A 81 5.98 -0.42 -2.46
C ILE A 81 5.94 -1.19 -1.16
N SER A 82 6.53 -0.64 -0.11
CA SER A 82 6.36 -1.18 1.24
C SER A 82 5.72 -0.09 2.10
N VAL A 83 4.67 -0.45 2.82
CA VAL A 83 4.05 0.44 3.79
C VAL A 83 4.60 0.05 5.16
N LYS A 84 5.32 0.97 5.78
CA LYS A 84 5.93 0.77 7.09
C LYS A 84 5.33 1.73 8.09
N ASN A 85 5.54 1.46 9.36
CA ASN A 85 5.08 2.32 10.43
C ASN A 85 6.27 2.88 11.19
N ASN A 86 6.24 4.17 11.49
CA ASN A 86 7.29 4.80 12.29
C ASN A 86 7.09 4.49 13.78
N GLU A 87 7.93 5.05 14.64
CA GLU A 87 7.89 4.82 16.08
C GLU A 87 6.54 5.21 16.71
N LEU A 88 5.88 6.19 16.14
CA LEU A 88 4.57 6.67 16.63
C LEU A 88 3.42 5.90 16.01
N GLY A 89 3.70 4.92 15.14
CA GLY A 89 2.67 4.13 14.48
C GLY A 89 2.15 4.71 13.18
N ALA A 90 2.65 5.88 12.76
CA ALA A 90 2.19 6.50 11.50
C ALA A 90 2.74 5.76 10.29
N PRO A 91 1.90 5.51 9.27
CA PRO A 91 2.37 4.82 8.07
C PRO A 91 3.20 5.72 7.18
N TYR A 92 4.18 5.13 6.51
CA TYR A 92 4.95 5.82 5.47
C TYR A 92 5.32 4.82 4.38
N LEU A 93 5.65 5.35 3.20
CA LEU A 93 5.94 4.55 2.01
C LEU A 93 7.45 4.45 1.78
N VAL A 94 7.89 3.25 1.42
CA VAL A 94 9.25 2.98 0.99
C VAL A 94 9.18 2.34 -0.39
N PHE A 95 9.96 2.86 -1.33
CA PHE A 95 9.97 2.40 -2.71
C PHE A 95 11.24 1.63 -3.02
N SER A 96 11.15 0.69 -3.96
CA SER A 96 12.28 -0.07 -4.47
C SER A 96 12.15 -0.22 -5.99
N GLY A 97 13.21 -0.76 -6.62
CA GLY A 97 13.20 -1.07 -8.05
C GLY A 97 12.94 0.12 -8.96
N GLU A 98 12.28 -0.15 -10.07
CA GLU A 98 11.96 0.87 -11.07
C GLU A 98 11.08 1.97 -10.51
N LEU A 99 10.18 1.64 -9.59
CA LEU A 99 9.29 2.62 -8.98
C LEU A 99 10.08 3.64 -8.16
N LYS A 100 11.12 3.20 -7.45
CA LYS A 100 11.97 4.11 -6.70
C LYS A 100 12.62 5.14 -7.63
N GLU A 101 13.14 4.68 -8.76
CA GLU A 101 13.75 5.55 -9.76
C GLU A 101 12.73 6.55 -10.33
N LEU A 102 11.53 6.06 -10.64
CA LEU A 102 10.47 6.91 -11.19
C LEU A 102 10.08 8.02 -10.20
N VAL A 103 9.87 7.68 -8.94
CA VAL A 103 9.51 8.66 -7.91
C VAL A 103 10.61 9.69 -7.74
N GLN A 104 11.87 9.27 -7.77
CA GLN A 104 13.01 10.18 -7.70
C GLN A 104 13.09 11.10 -8.90
N GLU A 105 12.90 10.57 -10.11
CA GLU A 105 12.90 11.38 -11.35
C GLU A 105 11.78 12.41 -11.35
N MET A 106 10.62 12.04 -10.87
CA MET A 106 9.48 12.95 -10.74
C MET A 106 9.66 13.97 -9.63
N GLY A 107 10.64 13.77 -8.75
CA GLY A 107 10.91 14.66 -7.63
C GLY A 107 9.78 14.72 -6.62
N LEU A 108 9.17 13.58 -6.31
CA LEU A 108 7.99 13.54 -5.45
C LEU A 108 8.30 13.11 -4.02
N ASP A 109 7.60 13.73 -3.08
CA ASP A 109 7.38 13.21 -1.75
C ASP A 109 5.98 12.65 -1.70
N CYS A 110 5.82 11.46 -1.13
CA CYS A 110 4.54 10.77 -1.11
C CYS A 110 4.16 10.42 0.33
N PHE A 111 2.92 10.68 0.67
CA PHE A 111 2.40 10.50 2.02
C PHE A 111 1.18 9.60 1.99
N ILE A 112 0.93 8.89 3.06
CA ILE A 112 -0.16 7.92 3.16
C ILE A 112 -0.83 8.05 4.52
N SER A 113 -2.15 7.88 4.53
CA SER A 113 -2.94 7.77 5.75
C SER A 113 -3.88 6.58 5.61
N LEU A 114 -4.06 5.84 6.68
CA LEU A 114 -4.89 4.64 6.72
C LEU A 114 -5.93 4.77 7.82
N SER A 115 -7.12 4.26 7.57
CA SER A 115 -8.18 4.18 8.56
C SER A 115 -9.00 2.93 8.29
N ASP A 116 -9.43 2.26 9.34
CA ASP A 116 -10.21 1.04 9.18
C ASP A 116 -11.30 0.89 10.24
N THR A 117 -12.28 0.07 9.89
CA THR A 117 -13.28 -0.45 10.79
C THR A 117 -13.19 -1.97 10.73
N ASP A 118 -14.10 -2.66 11.39
CA ASP A 118 -14.19 -4.11 11.29
C ASP A 118 -14.69 -4.59 9.92
N LYS A 119 -15.15 -3.68 9.06
CA LYS A 119 -15.74 -4.03 7.76
C LYS A 119 -15.00 -3.46 6.57
N VAL A 120 -14.38 -2.28 6.70
CA VAL A 120 -13.74 -1.61 5.58
C VAL A 120 -12.38 -1.06 6.00
N CYS A 121 -11.51 -0.93 5.01
CA CYS A 121 -10.24 -0.26 5.15
C CYS A 121 -10.16 0.85 4.11
N MET A 122 -9.70 2.03 4.52
CA MET A 122 -9.56 3.19 3.64
C MET A 122 -8.13 3.70 3.65
N ALA A 123 -7.66 4.16 2.50
CA ALA A 123 -6.36 4.79 2.38
C ALA A 123 -6.49 6.09 1.62
N VAL A 124 -5.68 7.07 2.01
CA VAL A 124 -5.53 8.32 1.26
C VAL A 124 -4.04 8.52 1.03
N ALA A 125 -3.68 8.84 -0.20
CA ALA A 125 -2.30 9.14 -0.58
C ALA A 125 -2.21 10.53 -1.17
N VAL A 126 -1.12 11.23 -0.87
CA VAL A 126 -0.83 12.56 -1.41
C VAL A 126 0.58 12.51 -1.96
N CYS A 127 0.74 12.98 -3.19
CA CYS A 127 2.05 13.19 -3.79
C CYS A 127 2.27 14.68 -3.97
N GLU A 128 3.44 15.18 -3.59
CA GLU A 128 3.78 16.57 -3.81
C GLU A 128 5.18 16.66 -4.39
N ARG A 129 5.41 17.71 -5.18
CA ARG A 129 6.74 17.97 -5.73
C ARG A 129 7.64 18.50 -4.64
N LYS A 130 8.85 17.95 -4.53
CA LYS A 130 9.84 18.40 -3.57
C LYS A 130 10.20 19.85 -3.84
N ASN A 131 10.39 20.57 -2.74
CA ASN A 131 10.80 21.97 -2.85
C ASN A 131 12.32 22.00 -3.05
N ASN A 132 12.75 22.56 -4.20
CA ASN A 132 14.18 22.70 -4.53
C ASN A 132 14.74 24.01 -4.01
N GLY A 133 14.26 24.41 -2.84
CA GLY A 133 14.62 25.68 -2.24
C GLY A 133 16.06 25.81 -1.80
#